data_af5b1e369c1ab381a9bcc81efa089131
#
_entry.id   af5b1e369c1ab381a9bcc81efa089131
#
_cell.length_a   1.000
_cell.length_b   1.000
_cell.length_c   1.000
_cell.angle_alpha   90.00
_cell.angle_beta   90.00
_cell.angle_gamma   90.00
#
_symmetry.space_group_name_H-M   'P 1'
#
loop_
_entity.id
_entity.type
_entity.pdbx_description
1 polymer ?
#
loop_
_entity_poly.entity_id
_entity_poly.type
_entity_poly.pdbx_seq_one_letter_code
_entity_poly.pdbx_strand_id
1 'polypeptide(L)'
;MRNRTLPIVETPGRDGLAGRLFDLIQAPLRWQLLAAGLDLGLFDRLDPPATAADLADPLCLDATRLGRVLDGLAAMGLLDKAHGRYGLTVEAAPLLRADGAGSMRDLLLTLPRLRHGDVAGLLKDPGPAPAPDMAAPAFWDGSANSLRAFHRAMGADTARHLLSLLPEWPAARRLLDLGAGSEVLACRLADRHPQLDITVFDLPPMADRIRARLNGRPVTVIAGDMNETDFGTGYDMIWTAMTLYYARDLAGVLARIRRALAPGGVFVTLHEALTRERTAPETHVTGRLVPALRGQDRSFDDGTIAAAMTEAGFTRIDSRLVETAFGPFRMDCGRG
;
A
#
# COMPACT_ATOMS: atom_id res chain seq x y z
N MET A 1 -10.20 -52.44 -2.67
CA MET A 1 -10.39 -51.81 -1.35
C MET A 1 -11.00 -50.41 -1.57
N ARG A 2 -12.18 -50.09 -1.04
CA ARG A 2 -12.77 -48.74 -1.11
C ARG A 2 -12.11 -47.93 0.00
N ASN A 3 -11.31 -46.93 -0.37
CA ASN A 3 -10.72 -45.99 0.56
C ASN A 3 -11.84 -45.10 1.15
N ARG A 4 -12.14 -45.26 2.43
CA ARG A 4 -13.19 -44.52 3.13
C ARG A 4 -12.52 -43.26 3.71
N THR A 5 -12.75 -42.09 3.13
CA THR A 5 -12.33 -40.80 3.72
C THR A 5 -13.15 -40.58 5.00
N LEU A 6 -12.48 -40.54 6.13
CA LEU A 6 -13.08 -40.23 7.42
C LEU A 6 -13.22 -38.70 7.56
N PRO A 7 -14.22 -38.20 8.31
CA PRO A 7 -14.36 -36.79 8.57
C PRO A 7 -13.15 -36.23 9.31
N ILE A 8 -12.84 -34.94 9.05
CA ILE A 8 -11.77 -34.22 9.75
C ILE A 8 -12.14 -34.10 11.23
N VAL A 9 -11.21 -34.45 12.10
CA VAL A 9 -11.33 -34.27 13.56
C VAL A 9 -10.52 -33.06 13.95
N GLU A 10 -11.21 -32.06 14.51
CA GLU A 10 -10.53 -30.88 15.06
C GLU A 10 -9.99 -31.16 16.47
N THR A 11 -8.76 -30.75 16.73
CA THR A 11 -8.12 -30.90 18.04
C THR A 11 -8.16 -29.56 18.79
N PRO A 12 -8.21 -29.58 20.15
CA PRO A 12 -8.13 -28.36 20.94
C PRO A 12 -6.86 -27.56 20.63
N GLY A 13 -6.97 -26.22 20.56
CA GLY A 13 -5.83 -25.31 20.43
C GLY A 13 -5.49 -24.88 19.00
N ARG A 14 -6.18 -25.38 17.96
CA ARG A 14 -5.94 -24.96 16.57
C ARG A 14 -6.11 -23.45 16.38
N ASP A 15 -7.20 -22.89 16.92
CA ASP A 15 -7.51 -21.44 16.82
C ASP A 15 -7.01 -20.65 18.05
N GLY A 16 -6.29 -21.30 18.95
CA GLY A 16 -5.70 -20.71 20.15
C GLY A 16 -4.32 -20.07 19.94
N LEU A 17 -3.73 -19.58 21.04
CA LEU A 17 -2.38 -19.00 21.01
C LEU A 17 -1.33 -19.94 20.43
N ALA A 18 -1.41 -21.24 20.75
CA ALA A 18 -0.47 -22.24 20.22
C ALA A 18 -0.50 -22.31 18.69
N GLY A 19 -1.70 -22.33 18.08
CA GLY A 19 -1.86 -22.30 16.63
C GLY A 19 -1.22 -21.06 16.01
N ARG A 20 -1.49 -19.86 16.58
CA ARG A 20 -0.87 -18.60 16.11
C ARG A 20 0.65 -18.60 16.21
N LEU A 21 1.23 -19.18 17.27
CA LEU A 21 2.69 -19.32 17.39
C LEU A 21 3.27 -20.26 16.32
N PHE A 22 2.57 -21.36 15.98
CA PHE A 22 2.97 -22.20 14.86
C PHE A 22 2.90 -21.48 13.51
N ASP A 23 1.90 -20.65 13.28
CA ASP A 23 1.82 -19.82 12.07
C ASP A 23 2.99 -18.84 11.96
N LEU A 24 3.43 -18.23 13.07
CA LEU A 24 4.62 -17.37 13.09
C LEU A 24 5.91 -18.14 12.73
N ILE A 25 6.04 -19.41 13.11
CA ILE A 25 7.18 -20.24 12.72
C ILE A 25 7.18 -20.50 11.20
N GLN A 26 6.02 -20.67 10.59
CA GLN A 26 5.87 -20.95 9.16
C GLN A 26 5.95 -19.68 8.28
N ALA A 27 5.62 -18.51 8.82
CA ALA A 27 5.54 -17.27 8.06
C ALA A 27 6.83 -16.93 7.29
N PRO A 28 8.05 -17.05 7.86
CA PRO A 28 9.28 -16.77 7.13
C PRO A 28 9.49 -17.69 5.92
N LEU A 29 9.15 -18.96 6.02
CA LEU A 29 9.30 -19.91 4.91
C LEU A 29 8.29 -19.64 3.80
N ARG A 30 7.02 -19.35 4.15
CA ARG A 30 6.00 -18.94 3.18
C ARG A 30 6.46 -17.72 2.39
N TRP A 31 7.03 -16.74 3.11
CA TRP A 31 7.59 -15.54 2.47
C TRP A 31 8.76 -15.88 1.53
N GLN A 32 9.70 -16.75 1.96
CA GLN A 32 10.85 -17.16 1.13
C GLN A 32 10.41 -17.88 -0.15
N LEU A 33 9.38 -18.74 -0.09
CA LEU A 33 8.81 -19.40 -1.26
C LEU A 33 8.27 -18.39 -2.26
N LEU A 34 7.46 -17.42 -1.80
CA LEU A 34 6.94 -16.35 -2.66
C LEU A 34 8.06 -15.50 -3.26
N ALA A 35 9.01 -15.07 -2.44
CA ALA A 35 10.15 -14.26 -2.87
C ALA A 35 11.00 -14.98 -3.93
N ALA A 36 11.31 -16.27 -3.72
CA ALA A 36 12.02 -17.09 -4.70
C ALA A 36 11.25 -17.21 -6.01
N GLY A 37 9.92 -17.38 -5.97
CA GLY A 37 9.07 -17.40 -7.16
C GLY A 37 9.14 -16.10 -7.94
N LEU A 38 9.14 -14.96 -7.26
CA LEU A 38 9.25 -13.62 -7.86
C LEU A 38 10.66 -13.37 -8.43
N ASP A 39 11.71 -13.68 -7.68
CA ASP A 39 13.10 -13.45 -8.07
C ASP A 39 13.50 -14.31 -9.28
N LEU A 40 13.08 -15.57 -9.32
CA LEU A 40 13.31 -16.48 -10.44
C LEU A 40 12.38 -16.24 -11.64
N GLY A 41 11.40 -15.35 -11.51
CA GLY A 41 10.41 -15.08 -12.56
C GLY A 41 9.55 -16.29 -12.90
N LEU A 42 9.26 -17.14 -11.91
CA LEU A 42 8.45 -18.36 -12.12
C LEU A 42 7.04 -18.02 -12.57
N PHE A 43 6.43 -16.99 -11.97
CA PHE A 43 5.05 -16.59 -12.26
C PHE A 43 4.85 -16.10 -13.69
N ASP A 44 5.88 -15.55 -14.33
CA ASP A 44 5.82 -15.11 -15.72
C ASP A 44 5.92 -16.27 -16.73
N ARG A 45 6.28 -17.48 -16.26
CA ARG A 45 6.51 -18.69 -17.08
C ARG A 45 5.43 -19.75 -16.90
N LEU A 46 4.37 -19.44 -16.15
CA LEU A 46 3.29 -20.39 -15.84
C LEU A 46 2.01 -20.18 -16.67
N ASP A 47 2.15 -19.48 -17.81
CA ASP A 47 1.11 -19.30 -18.81
C ASP A 47 1.70 -19.57 -20.21
N PRO A 48 1.40 -20.73 -20.81
CA PRO A 48 0.51 -21.80 -20.35
C PRO A 48 1.07 -22.62 -19.17
N PRO A 49 0.24 -23.43 -18.47
CA PRO A 49 0.71 -24.28 -17.36
C PRO A 49 1.87 -25.19 -17.75
N ALA A 50 2.90 -25.28 -16.90
CA ALA A 50 4.15 -25.96 -17.16
C ALA A 50 4.49 -27.02 -16.08
N THR A 51 5.29 -28.03 -16.40
CA THR A 51 5.85 -28.97 -15.43
C THR A 51 7.06 -28.36 -14.73
N ALA A 52 7.47 -28.94 -13.60
CA ALA A 52 8.72 -28.54 -12.94
C ALA A 52 9.96 -28.73 -13.84
N ALA A 53 9.96 -29.73 -14.71
CA ALA A 53 11.05 -29.97 -15.67
C ALA A 53 11.08 -28.87 -16.75
N ASP A 54 9.92 -28.51 -17.33
CA ASP A 54 9.81 -27.45 -18.33
C ASP A 54 10.36 -26.10 -17.81
N LEU A 55 10.19 -25.82 -16.51
CA LEU A 55 10.66 -24.59 -15.87
C LEU A 55 12.12 -24.67 -15.41
N ALA A 56 12.57 -25.84 -14.98
CA ALA A 56 13.91 -26.01 -14.44
C ALA A 56 15.01 -25.88 -15.51
N ASP A 57 14.77 -26.43 -16.69
CA ASP A 57 15.75 -26.47 -17.78
C ASP A 57 16.25 -25.07 -18.18
N PRO A 58 15.39 -24.12 -18.57
CA PRO A 58 15.83 -22.77 -18.95
C PRO A 58 16.40 -21.93 -17.79
N LEU A 59 16.16 -22.35 -16.53
CA LEU A 59 16.65 -21.68 -15.32
C LEU A 59 17.90 -22.36 -14.74
N CYS A 60 18.38 -23.42 -15.37
CA CYS A 60 19.49 -24.24 -14.87
C CYS A 60 19.30 -24.72 -13.41
N LEU A 61 18.08 -25.14 -13.07
CA LEU A 61 17.68 -25.62 -11.75
C LEU A 61 17.45 -27.13 -11.73
N ASP A 62 17.53 -27.71 -10.53
CA ASP A 62 17.12 -29.08 -10.32
C ASP A 62 15.58 -29.20 -10.33
N ALA A 63 15.03 -29.99 -11.25
CA ALA A 63 13.59 -30.13 -11.47
C ALA A 63 12.86 -30.70 -10.23
N THR A 64 13.52 -31.63 -9.48
CA THR A 64 12.93 -32.23 -8.28
C THR A 64 12.80 -31.22 -7.17
N ARG A 65 13.83 -30.40 -6.95
CA ARG A 65 13.82 -29.32 -5.95
C ARG A 65 12.82 -28.22 -6.34
N LEU A 66 12.81 -27.81 -7.60
CA LEU A 66 11.85 -26.84 -8.10
C LEU A 66 10.42 -27.35 -7.92
N GLY A 67 10.17 -28.64 -8.19
CA GLY A 67 8.86 -29.25 -7.94
C GLY A 67 8.38 -29.10 -6.51
N ARG A 68 9.29 -29.19 -5.49
CA ARG A 68 8.93 -28.95 -4.08
C ARG A 68 8.55 -27.49 -3.81
N VAL A 69 9.25 -26.53 -4.44
CA VAL A 69 8.93 -25.12 -4.34
C VAL A 69 7.55 -24.84 -4.95
N LEU A 70 7.29 -25.38 -6.15
CA LEU A 70 5.99 -25.23 -6.82
C LEU A 70 4.85 -25.89 -6.03
N ASP A 71 5.08 -27.05 -5.42
CA ASP A 71 4.13 -27.69 -4.51
C ASP A 71 3.81 -26.80 -3.31
N GLY A 72 4.83 -26.15 -2.73
CA GLY A 72 4.66 -25.18 -1.65
C GLY A 72 3.83 -23.97 -2.06
N LEU A 73 4.11 -23.38 -3.23
CA LEU A 73 3.34 -22.27 -3.78
C LEU A 73 1.88 -22.67 -4.09
N ALA A 74 1.66 -23.92 -4.57
CA ALA A 74 0.33 -24.46 -4.79
C ALA A 74 -0.42 -24.66 -3.46
N ALA A 75 0.25 -25.18 -2.43
CA ALA A 75 -0.33 -25.33 -1.09
C ALA A 75 -0.72 -23.97 -0.45
N MET A 76 -0.06 -22.88 -0.86
CA MET A 76 -0.39 -21.51 -0.47
C MET A 76 -1.55 -20.91 -1.31
N GLY A 77 -2.12 -21.63 -2.27
CA GLY A 77 -3.20 -21.17 -3.15
C GLY A 77 -2.76 -20.16 -4.23
N LEU A 78 -1.46 -20.06 -4.49
CA LEU A 78 -0.93 -19.18 -5.53
C LEU A 78 -0.90 -19.87 -6.90
N LEU A 79 -0.76 -21.18 -6.92
CA LEU A 79 -0.75 -22.00 -8.12
C LEU A 79 -1.82 -23.10 -8.04
N ASP A 80 -2.38 -23.44 -9.20
CA ASP A 80 -3.12 -24.67 -9.41
C ASP A 80 -2.17 -25.76 -9.90
N LYS A 81 -2.36 -27.02 -9.44
CA LYS A 81 -1.63 -28.17 -9.93
C LYS A 81 -2.59 -29.23 -10.48
N ALA A 82 -2.47 -29.54 -11.76
CA ALA A 82 -3.25 -30.57 -12.43
C ALA A 82 -2.36 -31.38 -13.37
N HIS A 83 -2.45 -32.73 -13.30
CA HIS A 83 -1.71 -33.65 -14.15
C HIS A 83 -0.19 -33.37 -14.18
N GLY A 84 0.40 -32.99 -13.03
CA GLY A 84 1.83 -32.67 -12.92
C GLY A 84 2.25 -31.31 -13.48
N ARG A 85 1.33 -30.51 -13.99
CA ARG A 85 1.56 -29.15 -14.49
C ARG A 85 1.06 -28.12 -13.48
N TYR A 86 1.76 -27.01 -13.37
CA TYR A 86 1.43 -25.88 -12.52
C TYR A 86 1.00 -24.69 -13.38
N GLY A 87 0.00 -23.98 -12.94
CA GLY A 87 -0.47 -22.73 -13.54
C GLY A 87 -0.80 -21.73 -12.44
N LEU A 88 -0.82 -20.44 -12.75
CA LEU A 88 -1.30 -19.43 -11.79
C LEU A 88 -2.80 -19.58 -11.56
N THR A 89 -3.22 -19.38 -10.31
CA THR A 89 -4.64 -19.21 -10.02
C THR A 89 -5.15 -17.91 -10.66
N VAL A 90 -6.46 -17.83 -10.93
CA VAL A 90 -7.11 -16.63 -11.51
C VAL A 90 -6.85 -15.39 -10.65
N GLU A 91 -6.81 -15.56 -9.33
CA GLU A 91 -6.56 -14.47 -8.38
C GLU A 91 -5.08 -14.06 -8.33
N ALA A 92 -4.16 -15.02 -8.43
CA ALA A 92 -2.73 -14.75 -8.36
C ALA A 92 -2.16 -14.11 -9.63
N ALA A 93 -2.67 -14.47 -10.82
CA ALA A 93 -2.13 -14.02 -12.10
C ALA A 93 -2.03 -12.48 -12.22
N PRO A 94 -3.07 -11.68 -11.95
CA PRO A 94 -2.99 -10.22 -12.07
C PRO A 94 -2.05 -9.57 -11.07
N LEU A 95 -1.73 -10.24 -9.96
CA LEU A 95 -0.94 -9.69 -8.84
C LEU A 95 0.54 -10.11 -8.88
N LEU A 96 0.85 -11.33 -9.36
CA LEU A 96 2.21 -11.88 -9.29
C LEU A 96 2.99 -11.82 -10.62
N ARG A 97 2.32 -11.77 -11.77
CA ARG A 97 3.01 -11.58 -13.07
C ARG A 97 3.56 -10.16 -13.17
N ALA A 98 4.71 -10.01 -13.81
CA ALA A 98 5.33 -8.71 -14.04
C ALA A 98 4.45 -7.77 -14.89
N ASP A 99 3.77 -8.31 -15.91
CA ASP A 99 2.83 -7.59 -16.78
C ASP A 99 1.39 -7.49 -16.24
N GLY A 100 1.13 -8.08 -15.07
CA GLY A 100 -0.19 -8.07 -14.44
C GLY A 100 -0.72 -6.65 -14.21
N ALA A 101 -2.02 -6.45 -14.44
CA ALA A 101 -2.65 -5.13 -14.30
C ALA A 101 -2.53 -4.54 -12.89
N GLY A 102 -2.53 -5.39 -11.87
CA GLY A 102 -2.30 -5.05 -10.46
C GLY A 102 -1.00 -5.61 -9.89
N SER A 103 0.04 -5.82 -10.71
CA SER A 103 1.28 -6.45 -10.27
C SER A 103 1.84 -5.85 -8.98
N MET A 104 2.00 -6.69 -7.95
CA MET A 104 2.55 -6.35 -6.65
C MET A 104 4.05 -6.69 -6.53
N ARG A 105 4.69 -7.15 -7.61
CA ARG A 105 6.08 -7.64 -7.59
C ARG A 105 7.02 -6.65 -6.90
N ASP A 106 7.06 -5.41 -7.36
CA ASP A 106 7.97 -4.38 -6.82
C ASP A 106 7.67 -4.09 -5.33
N LEU A 107 6.39 -4.09 -4.95
CA LEU A 107 5.99 -3.93 -3.56
C LEU A 107 6.47 -5.10 -2.70
N LEU A 108 6.21 -6.33 -3.14
CA LEU A 108 6.55 -7.55 -2.41
C LEU A 108 8.06 -7.74 -2.27
N LEU A 109 8.86 -7.36 -3.23
CA LEU A 109 10.32 -7.45 -3.15
C LEU A 109 10.95 -6.31 -2.33
N THR A 110 10.31 -5.14 -2.27
CA THR A 110 10.88 -3.95 -1.61
C THR A 110 10.44 -3.82 -0.15
N LEU A 111 9.15 -3.99 0.13
CA LEU A 111 8.58 -3.70 1.45
C LEU A 111 9.19 -4.51 2.60
N PRO A 112 9.49 -5.81 2.45
CA PRO A 112 10.13 -6.58 3.50
C PRO A 112 11.53 -6.08 3.84
N ARG A 113 12.29 -5.62 2.85
CA ARG A 113 13.63 -5.06 3.07
C ARG A 113 13.60 -3.82 3.98
N LEU A 114 12.50 -3.05 3.93
CA LEU A 114 12.30 -1.87 4.77
C LEU A 114 11.79 -2.22 6.18
N ARG A 115 11.07 -3.36 6.30
CA ARG A 115 10.40 -3.77 7.54
C ARG A 115 11.16 -4.82 8.35
N HIS A 116 12.05 -5.58 7.70
CA HIS A 116 12.86 -6.56 8.40
C HIS A 116 14.06 -5.89 9.05
N GLY A 117 14.38 -6.33 10.26
CA GLY A 117 15.53 -5.87 11.02
C GLY A 117 15.85 -6.83 12.15
N ASP A 118 17.06 -6.77 12.67
CA ASP A 118 17.42 -7.41 13.92
C ASP A 118 16.83 -6.58 15.08
N VAL A 119 15.60 -6.93 15.48
CA VAL A 119 14.90 -6.24 16.56
C VAL A 119 15.69 -6.28 17.86
N ALA A 120 16.34 -7.42 18.18
CA ALA A 120 17.13 -7.57 19.40
C ALA A 120 18.39 -6.67 19.36
N GLY A 121 19.03 -6.55 18.20
CA GLY A 121 20.14 -5.62 17.99
C GLY A 121 19.69 -4.16 18.10
N LEU A 122 18.57 -3.80 17.46
CA LEU A 122 18.00 -2.44 17.50
C LEU A 122 17.59 -1.99 18.91
N LEU A 123 17.21 -2.91 19.79
CA LEU A 123 16.94 -2.60 21.20
C LEU A 123 18.22 -2.25 21.99
N LYS A 124 19.37 -2.77 21.57
CA LYS A 124 20.67 -2.52 22.23
C LYS A 124 21.36 -1.28 21.67
N ASP A 125 21.34 -1.15 20.35
CA ASP A 125 21.93 -0.03 19.62
C ASP A 125 21.12 0.23 18.35
N PRO A 126 20.28 1.28 18.31
CA PRO A 126 19.53 1.63 17.12
C PRO A 126 20.39 2.11 15.95
N GLY A 127 21.68 2.39 16.21
CA GLY A 127 22.59 2.99 15.24
C GLY A 127 22.20 4.42 14.83
N PRO A 128 23.00 5.11 14.02
CA PRO A 128 22.63 6.39 13.46
C PRO A 128 21.49 6.19 12.44
N ALA A 129 20.39 6.89 12.63
CA ALA A 129 19.30 6.95 11.65
C ALA A 129 19.14 8.40 11.19
N PRO A 130 19.95 8.88 10.24
CA PRO A 130 19.73 10.20 9.65
C PRO A 130 18.33 10.26 9.05
N ALA A 131 17.63 11.37 9.24
CA ALA A 131 16.36 11.60 8.57
C ALA A 131 16.58 11.47 7.05
N PRO A 132 15.76 10.68 6.34
CA PRO A 132 15.94 10.53 4.91
C PRO A 132 15.72 11.88 4.21
N ASP A 133 16.62 12.24 3.32
CA ASP A 133 16.42 13.38 2.43
C ASP A 133 15.40 12.99 1.34
N MET A 134 14.13 13.28 1.59
CA MET A 134 13.05 13.00 0.66
C MET A 134 13.06 13.93 -0.56
N ALA A 135 13.80 15.04 -0.53
CA ALA A 135 13.99 15.90 -1.69
C ALA A 135 15.03 15.31 -2.68
N ALA A 136 15.88 14.40 -2.21
CA ALA A 136 16.86 13.74 -3.07
C ALA A 136 16.20 12.69 -4.00
N PRO A 137 16.42 12.74 -5.32
CA PRO A 137 15.89 11.72 -6.26
C PRO A 137 16.26 10.29 -5.89
N ALA A 138 17.47 10.07 -5.38
CA ALA A 138 17.99 8.75 -4.98
C ALA A 138 17.15 8.08 -3.88
N PHE A 139 16.51 8.85 -3.00
CA PHE A 139 15.58 8.29 -1.99
C PHE A 139 14.43 7.53 -2.64
N TRP A 140 13.95 8.02 -3.79
CA TRP A 140 12.79 7.46 -4.50
C TRP A 140 13.14 6.33 -5.47
N ASP A 141 14.41 6.14 -5.83
CA ASP A 141 14.82 5.14 -6.83
C ASP A 141 14.40 3.71 -6.44
N GLY A 142 14.45 3.39 -5.16
CA GLY A 142 14.04 2.07 -4.65
C GLY A 142 12.56 1.96 -4.27
N SER A 143 11.88 3.08 -3.97
CA SER A 143 10.53 3.06 -3.36
C SER A 143 9.41 3.50 -4.31
N ALA A 144 9.69 4.33 -5.32
CA ALA A 144 8.66 4.86 -6.21
C ALA A 144 7.91 3.77 -7.01
N ASN A 145 8.61 2.75 -7.49
CA ASN A 145 7.98 1.63 -8.19
C ASN A 145 7.14 0.76 -7.25
N SER A 146 7.62 0.52 -6.03
CA SER A 146 6.89 -0.19 -4.98
C SER A 146 5.59 0.53 -4.61
N LEU A 147 5.65 1.86 -4.42
CA LEU A 147 4.47 2.67 -4.12
C LEU A 147 3.48 2.68 -5.30
N ARG A 148 3.98 2.82 -6.52
CA ARG A 148 3.16 2.71 -7.72
C ARG A 148 2.49 1.33 -7.86
N ALA A 149 3.21 0.25 -7.56
CA ALA A 149 2.67 -1.11 -7.56
C ALA A 149 1.51 -1.25 -6.56
N PHE A 150 1.66 -0.71 -5.34
CA PHE A 150 0.59 -0.65 -4.35
C PHE A 150 -0.65 0.10 -4.88
N HIS A 151 -0.45 1.29 -5.49
CA HIS A 151 -1.56 2.06 -6.05
C HIS A 151 -2.25 1.33 -7.21
N ARG A 152 -1.49 0.64 -8.07
CA ARG A 152 -2.06 -0.18 -9.16
C ARG A 152 -2.88 -1.35 -8.64
N ALA A 153 -2.38 -2.05 -7.63
CA ALA A 153 -3.00 -3.25 -7.10
C ALA A 153 -4.29 -2.93 -6.33
N MET A 154 -4.28 -1.89 -5.49
CA MET A 154 -5.39 -1.64 -4.58
C MET A 154 -5.58 -0.17 -4.15
N GLY A 155 -4.51 0.60 -3.94
CA GLY A 155 -4.61 1.92 -3.30
C GLY A 155 -5.47 2.91 -4.10
N ALA A 156 -5.33 2.96 -5.42
CA ALA A 156 -6.10 3.87 -6.26
C ALA A 156 -7.59 3.48 -6.36
N ASP A 157 -7.91 2.18 -6.37
CA ASP A 157 -9.32 1.76 -6.37
C ASP A 157 -9.98 1.98 -5.01
N THR A 158 -9.23 1.78 -3.91
CA THR A 158 -9.69 2.15 -2.57
C THR A 158 -10.00 3.65 -2.50
N ALA A 159 -9.07 4.51 -2.91
CA ALA A 159 -9.26 5.97 -2.91
C ALA A 159 -10.49 6.38 -3.76
N ARG A 160 -10.57 5.88 -4.99
CA ARG A 160 -11.70 6.16 -5.89
C ARG A 160 -13.03 5.72 -5.28
N HIS A 161 -13.08 4.53 -4.66
CA HIS A 161 -14.27 4.03 -4.00
C HIS A 161 -14.67 4.95 -2.84
N LEU A 162 -13.76 5.29 -1.95
CA LEU A 162 -14.02 6.15 -0.79
C LEU A 162 -14.50 7.55 -1.21
N LEU A 163 -13.85 8.16 -2.21
CA LEU A 163 -14.27 9.44 -2.76
C LEU A 163 -15.69 9.38 -3.33
N SER A 164 -16.05 8.29 -4.03
CA SER A 164 -17.37 8.12 -4.62
C SER A 164 -18.51 7.97 -3.61
N LEU A 165 -18.20 7.65 -2.36
CA LEU A 165 -19.20 7.56 -1.28
C LEU A 165 -19.56 8.91 -0.66
N LEU A 166 -18.84 9.98 -1.00
CA LEU A 166 -19.05 11.30 -0.41
C LEU A 166 -20.20 12.05 -1.11
N PRO A 167 -21.05 12.75 -0.37
CA PRO A 167 -22.17 13.49 -0.94
C PRO A 167 -21.73 14.59 -1.91
N GLU A 168 -20.50 15.13 -1.75
CA GLU A 168 -19.91 16.15 -2.62
C GLU A 168 -19.47 15.60 -3.98
N TRP A 169 -19.21 14.29 -4.08
CA TRP A 169 -18.61 13.66 -5.26
C TRP A 169 -19.36 13.94 -6.58
N PRO A 170 -20.71 13.82 -6.66
CA PRO A 170 -21.42 14.04 -7.93
C PRO A 170 -21.29 15.47 -8.46
N ALA A 171 -21.11 16.44 -7.58
CA ALA A 171 -20.98 17.87 -7.93
C ALA A 171 -19.53 18.33 -8.13
N ALA A 172 -18.54 17.54 -7.70
CA ALA A 172 -17.14 17.90 -7.74
C ALA A 172 -16.66 18.17 -9.17
N ARG A 173 -15.90 19.24 -9.34
CA ARG A 173 -15.27 19.65 -10.60
C ARG A 173 -13.75 19.79 -10.47
N ARG A 174 -13.25 20.10 -9.27
CA ARG A 174 -11.83 20.32 -9.01
C ARG A 174 -11.36 19.48 -7.84
N LEU A 175 -10.42 18.58 -8.11
CA LEU A 175 -9.84 17.67 -7.11
C LEU A 175 -8.33 17.89 -7.01
N LEU A 176 -7.83 18.00 -5.78
CA LEU A 176 -6.40 17.93 -5.46
C LEU A 176 -6.07 16.58 -4.82
N ASP A 177 -5.10 15.86 -5.39
CA ASP A 177 -4.45 14.70 -4.80
C ASP A 177 -3.13 15.15 -4.17
N LEU A 178 -3.14 15.37 -2.85
CA LEU A 178 -2.02 15.95 -2.10
C LEU A 178 -1.11 14.84 -1.55
N GLY A 179 0.12 14.79 -2.05
CA GLY A 179 1.08 13.72 -1.75
C GLY A 179 0.71 12.41 -2.45
N ALA A 180 0.43 12.50 -3.74
CA ALA A 180 -0.15 11.42 -4.53
C ALA A 180 0.73 10.16 -4.64
N GLY A 181 2.06 10.29 -4.57
CA GLY A 181 3.02 9.19 -4.62
C GLY A 181 3.08 8.43 -5.96
N SER A 182 2.09 8.58 -6.83
CA SER A 182 2.10 8.08 -8.21
C SER A 182 0.99 8.71 -9.05
N GLU A 183 1.04 8.50 -10.37
CA GLU A 183 0.03 8.95 -11.33
C GLU A 183 -1.28 8.14 -11.30
N VAL A 184 -1.30 6.98 -10.62
CA VAL A 184 -2.31 5.93 -10.86
C VAL A 184 -3.73 6.39 -10.54
N LEU A 185 -3.95 7.06 -9.39
CA LEU A 185 -5.27 7.57 -9.02
C LEU A 185 -5.73 8.64 -10.00
N ALA A 186 -4.87 9.62 -10.26
CA ALA A 186 -5.17 10.73 -11.17
C ALA A 186 -5.50 10.23 -12.59
N CYS A 187 -4.74 9.27 -13.12
CA CYS A 187 -5.03 8.65 -14.42
C CYS A 187 -6.37 7.92 -14.43
N ARG A 188 -6.68 7.12 -13.40
CA ARG A 188 -7.97 6.41 -13.30
C ARG A 188 -9.16 7.36 -13.18
N LEU A 189 -8.99 8.47 -12.48
CA LEU A 189 -10.02 9.51 -12.36
C LEU A 189 -10.19 10.26 -13.68
N ALA A 190 -9.12 10.68 -14.34
CA ALA A 190 -9.19 11.38 -15.63
C ALA A 190 -9.87 10.53 -16.71
N ASP A 191 -9.58 9.24 -16.75
CA ASP A 191 -10.17 8.31 -17.72
C ASP A 191 -11.67 8.08 -17.51
N ARG A 192 -12.17 8.17 -16.26
CA ARG A 192 -13.57 7.88 -15.92
C ARG A 192 -14.42 9.13 -15.70
N HIS A 193 -13.80 10.26 -15.38
CA HIS A 193 -14.44 11.51 -15.00
C HIS A 193 -13.83 12.68 -15.77
N PRO A 194 -14.04 12.76 -17.11
CA PRO A 194 -13.40 13.78 -17.96
C PRO A 194 -13.81 15.21 -17.61
N GLN A 195 -14.88 15.38 -16.83
CA GLN A 195 -15.31 16.69 -16.31
C GLN A 195 -14.55 17.15 -15.06
N LEU A 196 -13.73 16.28 -14.47
CA LEU A 196 -12.99 16.56 -13.24
C LEU A 196 -11.62 17.16 -13.57
N ASP A 197 -11.37 18.39 -13.15
CA ASP A 197 -10.06 19.04 -13.19
C ASP A 197 -9.21 18.49 -12.04
N ILE A 198 -8.20 17.70 -12.37
CA ILE A 198 -7.38 16.99 -11.40
C ILE A 198 -6.02 17.67 -11.28
N THR A 199 -5.70 18.08 -10.07
CA THR A 199 -4.37 18.53 -9.69
C THR A 199 -3.70 17.49 -8.81
N VAL A 200 -2.45 17.18 -9.09
CA VAL A 200 -1.58 16.35 -8.26
C VAL A 200 -0.50 17.24 -7.67
N PHE A 201 -0.27 17.11 -6.38
CA PHE A 201 0.84 17.76 -5.69
C PHE A 201 1.76 16.73 -5.07
N ASP A 202 3.06 16.84 -5.33
CA ASP A 202 4.07 15.98 -4.71
C ASP A 202 5.45 16.63 -4.69
N LEU A 203 6.38 16.07 -3.94
CA LEU A 203 7.78 16.49 -3.93
C LEU A 203 8.36 16.47 -5.36
N PRO A 204 9.30 17.37 -5.71
CA PRO A 204 9.80 17.51 -7.08
C PRO A 204 10.22 16.19 -7.74
N PRO A 205 10.98 15.26 -7.09
CA PRO A 205 11.37 14.01 -7.71
C PRO A 205 10.18 13.09 -8.06
N MET A 206 9.12 13.14 -7.26
CA MET A 206 7.89 12.36 -7.52
C MET A 206 7.01 13.03 -8.55
N ALA A 207 6.87 14.35 -8.49
CA ALA A 207 6.13 15.13 -9.48
C ALA A 207 6.67 14.91 -10.90
N ASP A 208 7.98 14.85 -11.08
CA ASP A 208 8.61 14.56 -12.38
C ASP A 208 8.29 13.14 -12.87
N ARG A 209 8.34 12.15 -11.98
CA ARG A 209 7.95 10.77 -12.29
C ARG A 209 6.47 10.65 -12.66
N ILE A 210 5.61 11.39 -11.96
CA ILE A 210 4.17 11.45 -12.25
C ILE A 210 3.95 12.06 -13.63
N ARG A 211 4.53 13.22 -13.94
CA ARG A 211 4.41 13.88 -15.25
C ARG A 211 4.80 12.96 -16.39
N ALA A 212 5.93 12.26 -16.26
CA ALA A 212 6.44 11.33 -17.27
C ALA A 212 5.47 10.16 -17.58
N ARG A 213 4.52 9.86 -16.68
CA ARG A 213 3.61 8.70 -16.78
C ARG A 213 2.15 9.08 -17.03
N LEU A 214 1.83 10.36 -17.17
CA LEU A 214 0.45 10.81 -17.46
C LEU A 214 -0.04 10.40 -18.86
N ASN A 215 0.89 10.17 -19.80
CA ASN A 215 0.57 9.74 -21.18
C ASN A 215 -0.47 10.65 -21.85
N GLY A 216 -0.29 11.98 -21.73
CA GLY A 216 -1.14 12.98 -22.38
C GLY A 216 -2.48 13.26 -21.68
N ARG A 217 -2.74 12.68 -20.51
CA ARG A 217 -3.97 12.98 -19.73
C ARG A 217 -3.95 14.41 -19.19
N PRO A 218 -5.10 15.09 -19.15
CA PRO A 218 -5.23 16.47 -18.70
C PRO A 218 -5.19 16.54 -17.15
N VAL A 219 -4.00 16.30 -16.58
CA VAL A 219 -3.74 16.36 -15.13
C VAL A 219 -2.68 17.42 -14.87
N THR A 220 -3.00 18.40 -14.03
CA THR A 220 -2.05 19.40 -13.56
C THR A 220 -1.14 18.80 -12.50
N VAL A 221 0.17 19.04 -12.58
CA VAL A 221 1.13 18.55 -11.57
C VAL A 221 1.90 19.72 -10.98
N ILE A 222 1.75 19.92 -9.67
CA ILE A 222 2.49 20.90 -8.88
C ILE A 222 3.61 20.17 -8.14
N ALA A 223 4.84 20.65 -8.31
CA ALA A 223 6.00 20.14 -7.59
C ALA A 223 6.30 21.02 -6.38
N GLY A 224 6.38 20.44 -5.19
CA GLY A 224 6.68 21.22 -3.98
C GLY A 224 6.67 20.41 -2.70
N ASP A 225 7.11 21.04 -1.61
CA ASP A 225 6.94 20.52 -0.25
C ASP A 225 5.63 21.10 0.34
N MET A 226 4.73 20.24 0.81
CA MET A 226 3.45 20.69 1.41
C MET A 226 3.66 21.58 2.64
N ASN A 227 4.83 21.56 3.25
CA ASN A 227 5.17 22.42 4.39
C ASN A 227 5.44 23.88 3.97
N GLU A 228 5.78 24.14 2.70
CA GLU A 228 6.26 25.45 2.22
C GLU A 228 5.52 25.94 0.98
N THR A 229 5.33 25.04 0.00
CA THR A 229 4.82 25.39 -1.33
C THR A 229 3.30 25.56 -1.30
N ASP A 230 2.80 26.55 -2.01
CA ASP A 230 1.38 26.73 -2.25
C ASP A 230 0.87 25.66 -3.23
N PHE A 231 -0.25 25.04 -2.90
CA PHE A 231 -0.90 24.05 -3.75
C PHE A 231 -2.17 24.57 -4.45
N GLY A 232 -2.41 25.88 -4.41
CA GLY A 232 -3.55 26.56 -5.06
C GLY A 232 -4.81 26.57 -4.20
N THR A 233 -5.91 26.98 -4.81
CA THR A 233 -7.20 27.17 -4.11
C THR A 233 -8.39 26.81 -4.99
N GLY A 234 -9.57 26.72 -4.37
CA GLY A 234 -10.84 26.49 -5.07
C GLY A 234 -11.09 25.03 -5.41
N TYR A 235 -10.59 24.11 -4.61
CA TYR A 235 -10.85 22.69 -4.77
C TYR A 235 -12.17 22.30 -4.11
N ASP A 236 -13.00 21.58 -4.84
CA ASP A 236 -14.22 20.98 -4.30
C ASP A 236 -13.87 19.79 -3.39
N MET A 237 -12.79 19.09 -3.73
CA MET A 237 -12.28 17.98 -2.95
C MET A 237 -10.76 18.01 -2.86
N ILE A 238 -10.24 17.80 -1.67
CA ILE A 238 -8.80 17.55 -1.45
C ILE A 238 -8.67 16.16 -0.82
N TRP A 239 -7.93 15.30 -1.48
CA TRP A 239 -7.61 13.95 -1.02
C TRP A 239 -6.16 13.86 -0.57
N THR A 240 -5.91 13.19 0.55
CA THR A 240 -4.56 12.79 0.95
C THR A 240 -4.57 11.44 1.66
N ALA A 241 -3.63 10.58 1.36
CA ALA A 241 -3.50 9.29 1.99
C ALA A 241 -2.05 9.03 2.39
N MET A 242 -1.82 8.65 3.66
CA MET A 242 -0.50 8.25 4.13
C MET A 242 0.58 9.34 3.91
N THR A 243 0.23 10.61 4.06
CA THR A 243 1.08 11.76 3.72
C THR A 243 1.27 12.72 4.89
N LEU A 244 0.24 12.95 5.69
CA LEU A 244 0.25 14.00 6.74
C LEU A 244 1.32 13.79 7.81
N TYR A 245 1.84 12.60 8.01
CA TYR A 245 2.94 12.35 8.93
C TYR A 245 4.30 12.95 8.47
N TYR A 246 4.35 13.54 7.28
CA TYR A 246 5.47 14.35 6.81
C TYR A 246 5.28 15.85 7.09
N ALA A 247 4.12 16.27 7.63
CA ALA A 247 3.90 17.63 8.06
C ALA A 247 4.82 17.97 9.26
N ARG A 248 5.59 19.05 9.15
CA ARG A 248 6.39 19.60 10.25
C ARG A 248 5.51 20.33 11.29
N ASP A 249 4.46 20.97 10.81
CA ASP A 249 3.36 21.58 11.57
C ASP A 249 2.04 21.07 10.98
N LEU A 250 1.47 20.06 11.62
CA LEU A 250 0.23 19.43 11.15
C LEU A 250 -0.94 20.43 11.11
N ALA A 251 -1.12 21.22 12.16
CA ALA A 251 -2.20 22.19 12.25
C ALA A 251 -2.05 23.28 11.18
N GLY A 252 -0.83 23.78 10.94
CA GLY A 252 -0.52 24.75 9.91
C GLY A 252 -0.77 24.23 8.50
N VAL A 253 -0.37 22.99 8.21
CA VAL A 253 -0.68 22.35 6.91
C VAL A 253 -2.18 22.17 6.73
N LEU A 254 -2.90 21.70 7.74
CA LEU A 254 -4.36 21.54 7.70
C LEU A 254 -5.09 22.87 7.53
N ALA A 255 -4.61 23.95 8.15
CA ALA A 255 -5.16 25.29 7.94
C ALA A 255 -4.96 25.78 6.49
N ARG A 256 -3.84 25.44 5.85
CA ARG A 256 -3.61 25.72 4.43
C ARG A 256 -4.53 24.88 3.54
N ILE A 257 -4.71 23.60 3.84
CA ILE A 257 -5.66 22.71 3.16
C ILE A 257 -7.07 23.31 3.23
N ARG A 258 -7.51 23.74 4.42
CA ARG A 258 -8.83 24.36 4.59
C ARG A 258 -9.00 25.62 3.73
N ARG A 259 -7.99 26.49 3.66
CA ARG A 259 -8.02 27.69 2.80
C ARG A 259 -8.03 27.38 1.31
N ALA A 260 -7.50 26.21 0.92
CA ALA A 260 -7.48 25.77 -0.47
C ALA A 260 -8.83 25.21 -0.95
N LEU A 261 -9.73 24.84 -0.03
CA LEU A 261 -11.05 24.37 -0.39
C LEU A 261 -11.93 25.52 -0.95
N ALA A 262 -12.75 25.17 -1.92
CA ALA A 262 -13.88 26.01 -2.35
C ALA A 262 -14.95 26.07 -1.25
N PRO A 263 -15.84 27.09 -1.26
CA PRO A 263 -17.02 27.07 -0.41
C PRO A 263 -17.84 25.78 -0.59
N GLY A 264 -18.11 25.07 0.51
CA GLY A 264 -18.79 23.77 0.47
C GLY A 264 -17.91 22.57 0.08
N GLY A 265 -16.61 22.79 -0.12
CA GLY A 265 -15.65 21.72 -0.41
C GLY A 265 -15.35 20.85 0.80
N VAL A 266 -14.78 19.66 0.53
CA VAL A 266 -14.43 18.66 1.53
C VAL A 266 -12.95 18.25 1.43
N PHE A 267 -12.28 18.23 2.57
CA PHE A 267 -10.98 17.58 2.74
C PHE A 267 -11.17 16.15 3.23
N VAL A 268 -10.51 15.20 2.61
CA VAL A 268 -10.58 13.78 2.92
C VAL A 268 -9.19 13.24 3.14
N THR A 269 -8.97 12.62 4.27
CA THR A 269 -7.70 11.96 4.57
C THR A 269 -7.90 10.51 4.97
N LEU A 270 -6.96 9.64 4.56
CA LEU A 270 -6.90 8.23 4.92
C LEU A 270 -5.54 7.92 5.53
N HIS A 271 -5.52 7.57 6.81
CA HIS A 271 -4.29 7.31 7.56
C HIS A 271 -4.38 6.09 8.46
N GLU A 272 -3.24 5.43 8.68
CA GLU A 272 -3.05 4.51 9.80
C GLU A 272 -3.33 5.28 11.11
N ALA A 273 -4.00 4.63 12.05
CA ALA A 273 -4.25 5.17 13.37
C ALA A 273 -4.03 4.09 14.43
N LEU A 274 -3.26 4.40 15.46
CA LEU A 274 -3.00 3.49 16.56
C LEU A 274 -4.05 3.68 17.66
N THR A 275 -4.58 2.57 18.15
CA THR A 275 -5.60 2.50 19.19
C THR A 275 -5.12 1.65 20.37
N ARG A 276 -5.92 1.57 21.45
CA ARG A 276 -5.65 0.72 22.63
C ARG A 276 -4.24 0.93 23.19
N GLU A 277 -3.91 2.19 23.48
CA GLU A 277 -2.56 2.56 23.97
C GLU A 277 -1.44 2.12 23.01
N ARG A 278 -1.67 2.30 21.70
CA ARG A 278 -0.75 1.97 20.60
C ARG A 278 -0.47 0.47 20.43
N THR A 279 -1.35 -0.41 20.92
CA THR A 279 -1.22 -1.87 20.78
C THR A 279 -2.07 -2.46 19.65
N ALA A 280 -2.85 -1.64 18.96
CA ALA A 280 -3.71 -2.06 17.85
C ALA A 280 -3.79 -0.97 16.76
N PRO A 281 -4.10 -1.36 15.52
CA PRO A 281 -4.15 -2.74 15.00
C PRO A 281 -2.75 -3.34 14.84
N GLU A 282 -2.61 -4.65 14.98
CA GLU A 282 -1.34 -5.35 14.91
C GLU A 282 -0.54 -5.01 13.63
N THR A 283 -1.22 -4.97 12.48
CA THR A 283 -0.58 -4.68 11.18
C THR A 283 0.14 -3.33 11.15
N HIS A 284 -0.39 -2.31 11.81
CA HIS A 284 0.25 -0.98 11.86
C HIS A 284 1.34 -0.93 12.92
N VAL A 285 1.08 -1.48 14.11
CA VAL A 285 2.08 -1.54 15.18
C VAL A 285 3.34 -2.28 14.70
N THR A 286 3.17 -3.49 14.17
CA THR A 286 4.32 -4.29 13.69
C THR A 286 4.92 -3.74 12.42
N GLY A 287 4.09 -3.24 11.50
CA GLY A 287 4.55 -2.69 10.21
C GLY A 287 5.40 -1.42 10.34
N ARG A 288 5.24 -0.66 11.43
CA ARG A 288 6.02 0.56 11.73
C ARG A 288 7.13 0.34 12.75
N LEU A 289 7.25 -0.86 13.32
CA LEU A 289 8.16 -1.12 14.43
C LEU A 289 9.63 -0.80 14.10
N VAL A 290 10.15 -1.31 13.00
CA VAL A 290 11.57 -1.13 12.66
C VAL A 290 11.94 0.35 12.42
N PRO A 291 11.16 1.14 11.65
CA PRO A 291 11.36 2.58 11.59
C PRO A 291 11.26 3.27 12.95
N ALA A 292 10.29 2.89 13.78
CA ALA A 292 10.10 3.48 15.11
C ALA A 292 11.30 3.22 16.04
N LEU A 293 11.84 1.99 16.07
CA LEU A 293 13.05 1.64 16.82
C LEU A 293 14.28 2.43 16.37
N ARG A 294 14.28 2.91 15.12
CA ARG A 294 15.33 3.80 14.59
C ARG A 294 15.04 5.29 14.79
N GLY A 295 14.07 5.64 15.65
CA GLY A 295 13.71 7.03 15.92
C GLY A 295 12.89 7.70 14.80
N GLN A 296 12.31 6.93 13.90
CA GLN A 296 11.48 7.43 12.79
C GLN A 296 10.01 7.04 12.97
N ASP A 297 9.49 7.10 14.21
CA ASP A 297 8.07 6.88 14.46
C ASP A 297 7.26 8.03 13.86
N ARG A 298 6.40 7.70 12.90
CA ARG A 298 5.50 8.61 12.21
C ARG A 298 4.04 8.17 12.34
N SER A 299 3.76 7.36 13.35
CA SER A 299 2.41 6.85 13.62
C SER A 299 1.57 7.89 14.32
N PHE A 300 0.34 8.09 13.89
CA PHE A 300 -0.66 8.87 14.60
C PHE A 300 -1.46 7.99 15.54
N ASP A 301 -1.78 8.54 16.72
CA ASP A 301 -2.82 7.99 17.57
C ASP A 301 -4.21 8.32 16.99
N ASP A 302 -5.18 7.45 17.25
CA ASP A 302 -6.55 7.65 16.79
C ASP A 302 -7.10 8.99 17.27
N GLY A 303 -7.72 9.74 16.35
CA GLY A 303 -8.25 11.07 16.62
C GLY A 303 -7.24 12.22 16.49
N THR A 304 -5.94 11.98 16.39
CA THR A 304 -4.92 13.05 16.25
C THR A 304 -5.18 13.97 15.07
N ILE A 305 -5.47 13.40 13.90
CA ILE A 305 -5.73 14.21 12.69
C ILE A 305 -7.04 14.99 12.84
N ALA A 306 -8.10 14.36 13.35
CA ALA A 306 -9.39 15.04 13.57
C ALA A 306 -9.27 16.20 14.58
N ALA A 307 -8.49 16.03 15.65
CA ALA A 307 -8.20 17.11 16.61
C ALA A 307 -7.45 18.28 15.94
N ALA A 308 -6.40 17.97 15.17
CA ALA A 308 -5.65 19.00 14.43
C ALA A 308 -6.50 19.69 13.35
N MET A 309 -7.45 18.99 12.71
CA MET A 309 -8.44 19.60 11.81
C MET A 309 -9.32 20.62 12.55
N THR A 310 -9.75 20.29 13.78
CA THR A 310 -10.52 21.22 14.62
C THR A 310 -9.70 22.49 14.93
N GLU A 311 -8.44 22.32 15.32
CA GLU A 311 -7.51 23.44 15.58
C GLU A 311 -7.28 24.28 14.31
N ALA A 312 -7.23 23.65 13.14
CA ALA A 312 -7.10 24.31 11.84
C ALA A 312 -8.39 25.03 11.38
N GLY A 313 -9.50 24.91 12.14
CA GLY A 313 -10.75 25.64 11.92
C GLY A 313 -11.75 24.93 11.02
N PHE A 314 -11.63 23.62 10.78
CA PHE A 314 -12.72 22.85 10.18
C PHE A 314 -13.91 22.81 11.14
N THR A 315 -15.12 23.11 10.62
CA THR A 315 -16.33 23.26 11.47
C THR A 315 -17.11 21.96 11.61
N ARG A 316 -16.94 21.04 10.67
CA ARG A 316 -17.53 19.71 10.71
C ARG A 316 -16.51 18.65 10.32
N ILE A 317 -16.34 17.66 11.16
CA ILE A 317 -15.43 16.53 10.93
C ILE A 317 -16.22 15.23 11.09
N ASP A 318 -16.27 14.42 10.05
CA ASP A 318 -16.85 13.08 10.07
C ASP A 318 -15.70 12.05 10.00
N SER A 319 -15.58 11.21 11.03
CA SER A 319 -14.53 10.18 11.11
C SER A 319 -15.13 8.78 11.02
N ARG A 320 -14.46 7.88 10.31
CA ARG A 320 -14.87 6.46 10.23
C ARG A 320 -13.67 5.52 10.10
N LEU A 321 -13.84 4.31 10.58
CA LEU A 321 -12.92 3.21 10.31
C LEU A 321 -13.22 2.64 8.92
N VAL A 322 -12.17 2.37 8.15
CA VAL A 322 -12.23 1.77 6.82
C VAL A 322 -11.40 0.50 6.83
N GLU A 323 -12.05 -0.64 6.65
CA GLU A 323 -11.34 -1.91 6.46
C GLU A 323 -10.86 -2.02 5.01
N THR A 324 -9.58 -2.30 4.84
CA THR A 324 -8.96 -2.44 3.53
C THR A 324 -8.18 -3.76 3.43
N ALA A 325 -7.82 -4.17 2.22
CA ALA A 325 -6.99 -5.36 1.99
C ALA A 325 -5.59 -5.26 2.63
N PHE A 326 -5.15 -4.07 3.02
CA PHE A 326 -3.85 -3.82 3.65
C PHE A 326 -3.95 -3.36 5.11
N GLY A 327 -5.11 -3.52 5.72
CA GLY A 327 -5.40 -3.26 7.13
C GLY A 327 -6.49 -2.20 7.33
N PRO A 328 -6.90 -1.95 8.59
CA PRO A 328 -7.86 -0.92 8.93
C PRO A 328 -7.22 0.46 8.91
N PHE A 329 -7.95 1.46 8.39
CA PHE A 329 -7.52 2.85 8.33
C PHE A 329 -8.56 3.78 8.92
N ARG A 330 -8.13 4.92 9.44
CA ARG A 330 -9.00 6.03 9.79
C ARG A 330 -9.17 6.94 8.57
N MET A 331 -10.42 7.20 8.21
CA MET A 331 -10.79 8.21 7.24
C MET A 331 -11.44 9.38 7.97
N ASP A 332 -10.89 10.58 7.82
CA ASP A 332 -11.45 11.81 8.36
C ASP A 332 -11.85 12.73 7.21
N CYS A 333 -13.07 13.30 7.30
CA CYS A 333 -13.62 14.21 6.30
C CYS A 333 -13.92 15.54 6.96
N GLY A 334 -13.18 16.60 6.60
CA GLY A 334 -13.33 17.95 7.15
C GLY A 334 -14.00 18.90 6.18
N ARG A 335 -14.94 19.71 6.71
CA ARG A 335 -15.64 20.77 5.97
C ARG A 335 -15.47 22.09 6.70
N GLY A 336 -15.36 23.17 5.92
CA GLY A 336 -15.15 24.53 6.43
C GLY A 336 -16.42 25.28 6.76
#